data_20bd6623feaf3c6845469dd32d67b200
#
_entry.id   20bd6623feaf3c6845469dd32d67b200
#
_cell.length_a   1.000
_cell.length_b   1.000
_cell.length_c   1.000
_cell.angle_alpha   90.00
_cell.angle_beta   90.00
_cell.angle_gamma   90.00
#
_symmetry.space_group_name_H-M   'P 1'
#
loop_
_entity.id
_entity.type
_entity.pdbx_description
1 polymer ?
#
loop_
_entity_poly.entity_id
_entity_poly.type
_entity_poly.pdbx_seq_one_letter_code
_entity_poly.pdbx_strand_id
1 'polypeptide(L)'
;FPTRRSSDLEDYISDMTIVFDDMGYLTLKEGSKPLAFGTEIGAFVRLDDLDTGYAFKEIDRSIFMNPDKINARLVMPVASYKDIIKGYPIDLFLYANNYEEVKDDIGEIDFFKNAKDAIAVCKKGARMAKGTTTELGLVTSYFANPFGPVQKQELVNVLIDKYFDDLFKTGVKVGQIRTSLGVKGQEKDGPKKAAKKLFELIIK
;
A
#
# COMPACT_ATOMS: atom_id res chain seq x y z
N PHE A 1 0.04 -1.00 -8.17
CA PHE A 1 1.06 -2.05 -8.17
C PHE A 1 2.15 -1.66 -9.15
N PRO A 2 3.44 -1.84 -8.80
CA PRO A 2 4.47 -1.86 -9.82
C PRO A 2 4.12 -3.03 -10.74
N THR A 3 3.48 -2.70 -11.86
CA THR A 3 3.19 -3.70 -12.87
C THR A 3 4.52 -4.31 -13.32
N ARG A 4 4.57 -5.61 -13.56
CA ARG A 4 5.69 -6.35 -14.19
C ARG A 4 6.20 -5.75 -15.51
N ARG A 5 5.83 -4.52 -15.86
CA ARG A 5 6.07 -3.90 -17.15
C ARG A 5 6.87 -2.61 -17.11
N SER A 6 7.75 -2.43 -16.16
CA SER A 6 8.90 -1.61 -16.47
C SER A 6 9.95 -2.56 -17.05
N SER A 7 10.09 -2.59 -18.35
CA SER A 7 11.06 -3.42 -19.07
C SER A 7 12.47 -3.32 -18.50
N ASP A 8 12.75 -2.23 -17.81
CA ASP A 8 14.05 -1.94 -17.21
C ASP A 8 14.23 -2.59 -15.82
N LEU A 9 13.19 -3.17 -15.22
CA LEU A 9 13.22 -3.76 -13.87
C LEU A 9 12.99 -5.29 -13.89
N GLU A 10 12.48 -5.85 -14.99
CA GLU A 10 12.17 -7.29 -15.09
C GLU A 10 13.41 -8.17 -14.91
N ASP A 11 14.55 -7.72 -15.37
CA ASP A 11 15.83 -8.46 -15.28
C ASP A 11 16.34 -8.62 -13.84
N TYR A 12 15.80 -7.82 -12.89
CA TYR A 12 16.21 -7.83 -11.49
C TYR A 12 15.19 -8.49 -10.55
N ILE A 13 13.99 -8.82 -11.05
CA ILE A 13 12.92 -9.42 -10.25
C ILE A 13 12.74 -10.87 -10.62
N SER A 14 13.22 -11.78 -9.77
CA SER A 14 13.04 -13.22 -9.96
C SER A 14 11.63 -13.69 -9.60
N ASP A 15 11.06 -13.11 -8.55
CA ASP A 15 9.71 -13.45 -8.06
C ASP A 15 9.08 -12.27 -7.32
N MET A 16 7.75 -12.19 -7.34
CA MET A 16 6.96 -11.20 -6.62
C MET A 16 5.69 -11.84 -6.07
N THR A 17 5.55 -11.83 -4.77
CA THR A 17 4.35 -12.31 -4.07
C THR A 17 3.58 -11.13 -3.49
N ILE A 18 2.30 -11.00 -3.84
CA ILE A 18 1.38 -10.03 -3.23
C ILE A 18 0.72 -10.73 -2.03
N VAL A 19 1.07 -10.31 -0.83
CA VAL A 19 0.58 -10.95 0.40
C VAL A 19 -0.85 -10.51 0.74
N PHE A 20 -1.18 -9.25 0.51
CA PHE A 20 -2.53 -8.68 0.61
C PHE A 20 -2.65 -7.40 -0.21
N ASP A 21 -3.87 -7.01 -0.51
CA ASP A 21 -4.23 -5.75 -1.18
C ASP A 21 -5.02 -4.85 -0.23
N ASP A 22 -6.28 -5.20 0.04
CA ASP A 22 -7.18 -4.39 0.86
C ASP A 22 -6.98 -4.63 2.36
N MET A 23 -6.88 -5.89 2.76
CA MET A 23 -6.79 -6.28 4.17
C MET A 23 -5.68 -7.27 4.45
N GLY A 24 -4.92 -6.97 5.49
CA GLY A 24 -3.90 -7.83 6.05
C GLY A 24 -3.71 -7.55 7.53
N TYR A 25 -2.89 -8.33 8.19
CA TYR A 25 -2.54 -8.09 9.58
C TYR A 25 -1.07 -8.34 9.84
N LEU A 26 -0.58 -7.70 10.88
CA LEU A 26 0.78 -7.87 11.37
C LEU A 26 0.75 -8.62 12.69
N THR A 27 1.70 -9.53 12.89
CA THR A 27 1.93 -10.15 14.19
C THR A 27 3.21 -9.64 14.80
N LEU A 28 3.19 -9.40 16.12
CA LEU A 28 4.36 -9.04 16.88
C LEU A 28 4.87 -10.27 17.61
N LYS A 29 6.18 -10.49 17.51
CA LYS A 29 6.90 -11.45 18.34
C LYS A 29 8.10 -10.72 18.93
N GLU A 30 8.20 -10.74 20.24
CA GLU A 30 9.26 -10.03 20.97
C GLU A 30 10.65 -10.33 20.40
N GLY A 31 11.44 -9.27 20.15
CA GLY A 31 12.78 -9.36 19.62
C GLY A 31 12.91 -9.78 18.15
N SER A 32 11.80 -9.90 17.43
CA SER A 32 11.78 -10.27 16.01
C SER A 32 11.06 -9.23 15.17
N LYS A 33 11.39 -9.12 13.88
CA LYS A 33 10.63 -8.29 12.95
C LYS A 33 9.17 -8.76 12.90
N PRO A 34 8.20 -7.83 12.85
CA PRO A 34 6.81 -8.18 12.61
C PRO A 34 6.64 -8.99 11.33
N LEU A 35 5.70 -9.91 11.34
CA LEU A 35 5.33 -10.68 10.16
C LEU A 35 4.02 -10.17 9.57
N ALA A 36 3.97 -10.02 8.26
CA ALA A 36 2.79 -9.67 7.50
C ALA A 36 2.07 -10.92 6.99
N PHE A 37 0.75 -10.92 7.10
CA PHE A 37 -0.15 -11.98 6.64
C PHE A 37 -1.30 -11.36 5.85
N GLY A 38 -1.74 -12.04 4.80
CA GLY A 38 -2.96 -11.69 4.09
C GLY A 38 -4.19 -12.36 4.70
N THR A 39 -5.35 -11.78 4.40
CA THR A 39 -6.66 -12.33 4.78
C THR A 39 -7.44 -12.82 3.58
N GLU A 40 -7.02 -12.45 2.38
CA GLU A 40 -7.65 -12.77 1.11
C GLU A 40 -6.61 -12.95 0.00
N ILE A 41 -6.94 -13.75 -1.00
CA ILE A 41 -6.07 -14.01 -2.15
C ILE A 41 -6.33 -13.05 -3.32
N GLY A 42 -7.37 -12.23 -3.24
CA GLY A 42 -7.79 -11.33 -4.29
C GLY A 42 -7.32 -9.90 -4.10
N ALA A 43 -7.16 -9.18 -5.20
CA ALA A 43 -6.97 -7.75 -5.23
C ALA A 43 -8.13 -7.07 -5.94
N PHE A 44 -8.54 -5.90 -5.41
CA PHE A 44 -9.58 -5.04 -6.00
C PHE A 44 -8.94 -4.02 -6.91
N VAL A 45 -9.05 -4.23 -8.22
CA VAL A 45 -8.39 -3.38 -9.20
C VAL A 45 -9.43 -2.58 -10.00
N ARG A 46 -9.20 -1.29 -10.16
CA ARG A 46 -10.05 -0.46 -11.02
C ARG A 46 -9.77 -0.80 -12.49
N LEU A 47 -10.83 -0.94 -13.28
CA LEU A 47 -10.68 -1.21 -14.72
C LEU A 47 -9.93 -0.11 -15.45
N ASP A 48 -10.09 1.14 -15.03
CA ASP A 48 -9.41 2.29 -15.64
C ASP A 48 -7.90 2.28 -15.43
N ASP A 49 -7.44 1.62 -14.37
CA ASP A 49 -6.03 1.56 -13.98
C ASP A 49 -5.34 0.28 -14.51
N LEU A 50 -6.11 -0.64 -15.12
CA LEU A 50 -5.57 -1.88 -15.68
C LEU A 50 -4.95 -1.66 -17.05
N ASP A 51 -3.77 -2.23 -17.24
CA ASP A 51 -3.25 -2.47 -18.57
C ASP A 51 -4.08 -3.57 -19.24
N THR A 52 -4.57 -3.28 -20.43
CA THR A 52 -5.47 -4.15 -21.22
C THR A 52 -4.93 -5.57 -21.36
N GLY A 53 -3.62 -5.73 -21.53
CA GLY A 53 -3.02 -7.05 -21.68
C GLY A 53 -3.10 -7.95 -20.46
N TYR A 54 -3.06 -7.38 -19.25
CA TYR A 54 -3.16 -8.15 -18.01
C TYR A 54 -4.60 -8.55 -17.70
N ALA A 55 -5.54 -7.61 -17.85
CA ALA A 55 -6.95 -7.86 -17.61
C ALA A 55 -7.49 -9.02 -18.47
N PHE A 56 -7.10 -9.10 -19.73
CA PHE A 56 -7.55 -10.15 -20.64
C PHE A 56 -6.98 -11.52 -20.32
N LYS A 57 -5.82 -11.61 -19.71
CA LYS A 57 -5.21 -12.90 -19.33
C LYS A 57 -5.87 -13.56 -18.11
N GLU A 58 -6.45 -12.75 -17.23
CA GLU A 58 -7.02 -13.22 -15.96
C GLU A 58 -8.56 -13.09 -15.92
N ILE A 59 -9.19 -12.79 -17.06
CA ILE A 59 -10.62 -12.46 -17.10
C ILE A 59 -11.51 -13.65 -16.69
N ASP A 60 -11.11 -14.86 -17.00
CA ASP A 60 -11.80 -16.10 -16.66
C ASP A 60 -11.73 -16.45 -15.17
N ARG A 61 -10.76 -15.86 -14.44
CA ARG A 61 -10.54 -16.05 -13.01
C ARG A 61 -10.99 -14.87 -12.17
N SER A 62 -11.59 -13.87 -12.81
CA SER A 62 -11.89 -12.59 -12.20
C SER A 62 -13.37 -12.40 -11.98
N ILE A 63 -13.71 -11.61 -10.96
CA ILE A 63 -15.08 -11.22 -10.65
C ILE A 63 -15.23 -9.73 -10.87
N PHE A 64 -16.20 -9.37 -11.71
CA PHE A 64 -16.54 -7.97 -11.94
C PHE A 64 -17.47 -7.47 -10.85
N MET A 65 -17.10 -6.34 -10.26
CA MET A 65 -17.91 -5.61 -9.29
C MET A 65 -18.24 -4.21 -9.80
N ASN A 66 -19.46 -3.75 -9.52
CA ASN A 66 -19.95 -2.45 -9.96
C ASN A 66 -19.74 -2.23 -11.47
N PRO A 67 -20.54 -2.88 -12.34
CA PRO A 67 -20.37 -2.83 -13.78
C PRO A 67 -20.66 -1.47 -14.42
N ASP A 68 -21.07 -0.47 -13.62
CA ASP A 68 -21.28 0.89 -14.10
C ASP A 68 -19.94 1.54 -14.54
N LYS A 69 -20.04 2.47 -15.48
CA LYS A 69 -18.89 3.19 -16.05
C LYS A 69 -18.03 3.91 -15.01
N ILE A 70 -18.64 4.27 -13.88
CA ILE A 70 -17.96 4.95 -12.78
C ILE A 70 -17.60 3.88 -11.74
N ASN A 71 -16.30 3.74 -11.48
CA ASN A 71 -15.79 2.86 -10.42
C ASN A 71 -16.03 1.35 -10.64
N ALA A 72 -16.02 0.90 -11.88
CA ALA A 72 -15.99 -0.53 -12.18
C ALA A 72 -14.70 -1.16 -11.65
N ARG A 73 -14.82 -2.31 -10.99
CA ARG A 73 -13.71 -3.03 -10.39
C ARG A 73 -13.69 -4.49 -10.80
N LEU A 74 -12.47 -4.99 -10.87
CA LEU A 74 -12.17 -6.38 -11.09
C LEU A 74 -11.55 -6.95 -9.81
N VAL A 75 -12.09 -8.05 -9.31
CA VAL A 75 -11.45 -8.82 -8.24
C VAL A 75 -10.65 -9.94 -8.88
N MET A 76 -9.34 -9.91 -8.72
CA MET A 76 -8.43 -10.86 -9.34
C MET A 76 -7.65 -11.63 -8.28
N PRO A 77 -7.47 -12.94 -8.42
CA PRO A 77 -6.56 -13.68 -7.56
C PRO A 77 -5.11 -13.26 -7.88
N VAL A 78 -4.40 -12.78 -6.87
CA VAL A 78 -3.02 -12.29 -7.00
C VAL A 78 -2.01 -13.11 -6.20
N ALA A 79 -2.48 -13.95 -5.29
CA ALA A 79 -1.66 -14.83 -4.46
C ALA A 79 -2.31 -16.19 -4.28
N SER A 80 -1.55 -17.18 -3.83
CA SER A 80 -2.10 -18.44 -3.35
C SER A 80 -2.48 -18.34 -1.87
N TYR A 81 -3.40 -19.20 -1.42
CA TYR A 81 -3.72 -19.30 0.00
C TYR A 81 -2.48 -19.61 0.87
N LYS A 82 -1.58 -20.46 0.37
CA LYS A 82 -0.33 -20.81 1.07
C LYS A 82 0.57 -19.60 1.25
N ASP A 83 0.62 -18.71 0.28
CA ASP A 83 1.47 -17.52 0.34
C ASP A 83 0.93 -16.53 1.36
N ILE A 84 -0.36 -16.24 1.36
CA ILE A 84 -0.91 -15.23 2.27
C ILE A 84 -0.82 -15.61 3.76
N ILE A 85 -0.82 -16.92 4.09
CA ILE A 85 -0.73 -17.42 5.47
C ILE A 85 0.70 -17.74 5.93
N LYS A 86 1.69 -17.66 5.05
CA LYS A 86 3.07 -18.05 5.35
C LYS A 86 3.74 -17.16 6.39
N GLY A 87 3.40 -15.88 6.41
CA GLY A 87 4.04 -14.86 7.22
C GLY A 87 5.37 -14.37 6.61
N TYR A 88 5.45 -13.08 6.36
CA TYR A 88 6.62 -12.46 5.72
C TYR A 88 7.21 -11.41 6.66
N PRO A 89 8.51 -11.48 6.97
CA PRO A 89 9.15 -10.47 7.79
C PRO A 89 9.14 -9.12 7.05
N ILE A 90 8.88 -8.05 7.80
CA ILE A 90 8.81 -6.71 7.27
C ILE A 90 10.19 -6.05 7.36
N ASP A 91 10.73 -5.61 6.24
CA ASP A 91 11.96 -4.82 6.18
C ASP A 91 11.67 -3.34 6.02
N LEU A 92 10.52 -3.01 5.40
CA LEU A 92 10.13 -1.67 5.04
C LEU A 92 8.63 -1.48 5.27
N PHE A 93 8.26 -0.44 6.01
CA PHE A 93 6.88 -0.05 6.27
C PHE A 93 6.66 1.39 5.79
N LEU A 94 5.88 1.57 4.72
CA LEU A 94 5.68 2.87 4.09
C LEU A 94 4.22 3.29 4.10
N TYR A 95 3.97 4.50 4.59
CA TYR A 95 2.70 5.19 4.38
C TYR A 95 2.59 5.65 2.91
N ALA A 96 1.56 5.19 2.20
CA ALA A 96 1.34 5.57 0.80
C ALA A 96 0.65 6.94 0.71
N ASN A 97 1.44 7.98 0.52
CA ASN A 97 0.97 9.35 0.32
C ASN A 97 0.65 9.57 -1.16
N ASN A 98 -0.63 9.70 -1.49
CA ASN A 98 -1.08 9.88 -2.87
C ASN A 98 -1.47 11.32 -3.21
N TYR A 99 -1.36 12.26 -2.27
CA TYR A 99 -1.88 13.62 -2.40
C TYR A 99 -0.81 14.71 -2.47
N GLU A 100 0.41 14.41 -2.10
CA GLU A 100 1.52 15.35 -2.21
C GLU A 100 2.23 15.21 -3.55
N GLU A 101 2.59 16.35 -4.12
CA GLU A 101 3.47 16.43 -5.28
C GLU A 101 4.93 16.31 -4.84
N VAL A 102 5.69 15.51 -5.56
CA VAL A 102 7.14 15.42 -5.35
C VAL A 102 7.79 16.69 -5.91
N LYS A 103 8.60 17.37 -5.09
CA LYS A 103 9.36 18.57 -5.44
C LYS A 103 10.85 18.31 -5.28
N ASP A 104 11.67 19.23 -5.79
CA ASP A 104 13.13 19.08 -5.80
C ASP A 104 13.73 18.88 -4.40
N ASP A 105 13.11 19.44 -3.37
CA ASP A 105 13.52 19.35 -1.96
C ASP A 105 12.86 18.20 -1.19
N ILE A 106 11.85 17.53 -1.80
CA ILE A 106 11.07 16.46 -1.19
C ILE A 106 11.04 15.27 -2.13
N GLY A 107 11.82 14.25 -1.83
CA GLY A 107 11.89 13.03 -2.65
C GLY A 107 10.62 12.15 -2.59
N GLU A 108 10.58 11.14 -3.44
CA GLU A 108 9.50 10.15 -3.47
C GLU A 108 9.40 9.35 -2.17
N ILE A 109 10.54 9.09 -1.50
CA ILE A 109 10.59 8.32 -0.26
C ILE A 109 11.38 9.09 0.78
N ASP A 110 10.84 9.21 1.97
CA ASP A 110 11.52 9.70 3.16
C ASP A 110 11.19 8.84 4.38
N PHE A 111 12.13 8.77 5.32
CA PHE A 111 12.01 7.94 6.52
C PHE A 111 11.76 8.78 7.75
N PHE A 112 10.89 8.30 8.62
CA PHE A 112 10.64 8.91 9.91
C PHE A 112 11.82 8.66 10.85
N LYS A 113 12.12 9.65 11.68
CA LYS A 113 13.23 9.57 12.65
C LYS A 113 12.86 8.73 13.88
N ASN A 114 11.58 8.64 14.19
CA ASN A 114 11.09 7.95 15.39
C ASN A 114 9.62 7.52 15.22
N ALA A 115 9.17 6.65 16.10
CA ALA A 115 7.81 6.13 16.11
C ALA A 115 6.73 7.22 16.24
N LYS A 116 6.98 8.26 17.04
CA LYS A 116 6.01 9.33 17.28
C LYS A 116 5.66 10.08 15.99
N ASP A 117 6.67 10.43 15.18
CA ASP A 117 6.45 11.13 13.91
C ASP A 117 5.71 10.25 12.91
N ALA A 118 6.07 8.97 12.83
CA ALA A 118 5.39 8.00 11.98
C ALA A 118 3.91 7.82 12.39
N ILE A 119 3.65 7.65 13.67
CA ILE A 119 2.30 7.51 14.22
C ILE A 119 1.45 8.75 13.91
N ALA A 120 2.00 9.94 14.03
CA ALA A 120 1.27 11.19 13.76
C ALA A 120 0.75 11.25 12.31
N VAL A 121 1.59 10.88 11.34
CA VAL A 121 1.22 10.83 9.92
C VAL A 121 0.18 9.72 9.66
N CYS A 122 0.44 8.52 10.14
CA CYS A 122 -0.45 7.38 9.93
C CYS A 122 -1.83 7.59 10.59
N LYS A 123 -1.88 8.12 11.81
CA LYS A 123 -3.14 8.45 12.50
C LYS A 123 -3.97 9.48 11.75
N LYS A 124 -3.34 10.50 11.19
CA LYS A 124 -4.04 11.51 10.38
C LYS A 124 -4.67 10.86 9.15
N GLY A 125 -4.01 9.86 8.55
CA GLY A 125 -4.51 9.06 7.45
C GLY A 125 -5.06 9.88 6.29
N ALA A 126 -4.31 10.91 5.89
CA ALA A 126 -4.68 11.78 4.78
C ALA A 126 -4.54 11.05 3.44
N ARG A 127 -5.53 11.18 2.58
CA ARG A 127 -5.50 10.63 1.21
C ARG A 127 -6.34 11.45 0.27
N MET A 128 -5.98 11.48 -0.99
CA MET A 128 -6.85 11.99 -2.06
C MET A 128 -7.82 10.88 -2.45
N ALA A 129 -9.11 11.11 -2.21
CA ALA A 129 -10.16 10.17 -2.59
C ALA A 129 -10.37 10.20 -4.11
N LYS A 130 -10.42 9.02 -4.73
CA LYS A 130 -10.59 8.86 -6.18
C LYS A 130 -11.95 8.26 -6.56
N GLY A 131 -13.00 8.63 -5.83
CA GLY A 131 -14.36 8.25 -6.19
C GLY A 131 -14.69 6.77 -5.97
N THR A 132 -13.98 6.09 -5.07
CA THR A 132 -14.32 4.71 -4.68
C THR A 132 -15.42 4.63 -3.62
N THR A 133 -15.71 5.78 -3.02
CA THR A 133 -16.77 5.99 -2.03
C THR A 133 -17.46 7.32 -2.36
N THR A 134 -18.34 7.78 -1.52
CA THR A 134 -18.94 9.13 -1.61
C THR A 134 -17.93 10.25 -1.29
N GLU A 135 -16.71 9.92 -0.89
CA GLU A 135 -15.67 10.87 -0.54
C GLU A 135 -15.02 11.48 -1.80
N LEU A 136 -14.79 12.77 -1.77
CA LEU A 136 -14.15 13.53 -2.84
C LEU A 136 -13.05 14.44 -2.28
N GLY A 137 -11.95 14.56 -3.03
CA GLY A 137 -10.85 15.46 -2.65
C GLY A 137 -9.95 14.88 -1.56
N LEU A 138 -9.23 15.77 -0.87
CA LEU A 138 -8.37 15.41 0.25
C LEU A 138 -9.21 15.10 1.49
N VAL A 139 -9.15 13.87 1.94
CA VAL A 139 -9.87 13.39 3.11
C VAL A 139 -8.90 12.83 4.15
N THR A 140 -9.33 12.79 5.39
CA THR A 140 -8.58 12.20 6.50
C THR A 140 -9.45 11.20 7.23
N SER A 141 -8.87 10.08 7.64
CA SER A 141 -9.53 9.12 8.52
C SER A 141 -8.48 8.38 9.32
N TYR A 142 -8.86 7.93 10.51
CA TYR A 142 -7.96 7.23 11.40
C TYR A 142 -7.26 6.06 10.69
N PHE A 143 -5.95 6.14 10.53
CA PHE A 143 -5.12 5.19 9.76
C PHE A 143 -5.55 5.01 8.29
N ALA A 144 -6.02 6.06 7.65
CA ALA A 144 -6.55 6.05 6.29
C ALA A 144 -7.69 5.03 6.06
N ASN A 145 -8.33 4.57 7.14
CA ASN A 145 -9.36 3.55 7.10
C ASN A 145 -10.72 4.14 7.51
N PRO A 146 -11.65 4.41 6.57
CA PRO A 146 -12.98 4.93 6.87
C PRO A 146 -13.85 3.93 7.65
N PHE A 147 -13.51 2.65 7.59
CA PHE A 147 -14.19 1.56 8.30
C PHE A 147 -13.42 1.14 9.57
N GLY A 148 -12.41 1.90 9.94
CA GLY A 148 -11.51 1.60 11.04
C GLY A 148 -12.20 1.64 12.40
N PRO A 149 -11.48 1.22 13.43
CA PRO A 149 -12.02 1.00 14.76
C PRO A 149 -12.18 2.30 15.56
N VAL A 150 -12.87 3.30 15.01
CA VAL A 150 -13.09 4.60 15.67
C VAL A 150 -13.73 4.41 17.06
N GLN A 151 -14.67 3.46 17.18
CA GLN A 151 -15.33 3.13 18.45
C GLN A 151 -14.40 2.44 19.47
N LYS A 152 -13.26 1.93 19.03
CA LYS A 152 -12.25 1.24 19.85
C LYS A 152 -10.90 1.96 19.81
N GLN A 153 -10.90 3.22 19.48
CA GLN A 153 -9.68 4.01 19.25
C GLN A 153 -8.71 4.00 20.44
N GLU A 154 -9.21 4.04 21.66
CA GLU A 154 -8.35 4.00 22.86
C GLU A 154 -7.55 2.70 22.95
N LEU A 155 -8.20 1.55 22.74
CA LEU A 155 -7.53 0.25 22.74
C LEU A 155 -6.54 0.13 21.58
N VAL A 156 -6.94 0.61 20.41
CA VAL A 156 -6.09 0.57 19.20
C VAL A 156 -4.88 1.48 19.36
N ASN A 157 -5.00 2.63 19.99
CA ASN A 157 -3.87 3.52 20.25
C ASN A 157 -2.74 2.82 21.01
N VAL A 158 -3.08 2.04 22.04
CA VAL A 158 -2.09 1.27 22.82
C VAL A 158 -1.38 0.23 21.94
N LEU A 159 -2.13 -0.45 21.08
CA LEU A 159 -1.56 -1.43 20.16
C LEU A 159 -0.65 -0.76 19.12
N ILE A 160 -1.06 0.39 18.59
CA ILE A 160 -0.30 1.13 17.59
C ILE A 160 1.03 1.61 18.15
N ASP A 161 1.03 2.18 19.33
CA ASP A 161 2.28 2.61 19.99
C ASP A 161 3.25 1.42 20.10
N LYS A 162 2.75 0.27 20.54
CA LYS A 162 3.56 -0.96 20.61
C LYS A 162 4.05 -1.44 19.24
N TYR A 163 3.19 -1.44 18.21
CA TYR A 163 3.58 -1.87 16.87
C TYR A 163 4.66 -0.97 16.27
N PHE A 164 4.51 0.33 16.37
CA PHE A 164 5.51 1.26 15.82
C PHE A 164 6.83 1.20 16.62
N ASP A 165 6.77 1.10 17.93
CA ASP A 165 7.95 0.87 18.75
C ASP A 165 8.71 -0.40 18.34
N ASP A 166 8.00 -1.49 18.12
CA ASP A 166 8.61 -2.76 17.70
C ASP A 166 9.18 -2.67 16.27
N LEU A 167 8.52 -1.97 15.34
CA LEU A 167 9.07 -1.72 14.00
C LEU A 167 10.44 -1.02 14.10
N PHE A 168 10.53 0.07 14.87
CA PHE A 168 11.80 0.78 15.03
C PHE A 168 12.85 -0.03 15.79
N LYS A 169 12.49 -0.73 16.86
CA LYS A 169 13.41 -1.56 17.65
C LYS A 169 13.99 -2.73 16.88
N THR A 170 13.24 -3.30 15.95
CA THR A 170 13.65 -4.45 15.14
C THR A 170 14.34 -4.05 13.83
N GLY A 171 14.60 -2.75 13.62
CA GLY A 171 15.33 -2.23 12.47
C GLY A 171 14.53 -2.18 11.17
N VAL A 172 13.19 -2.23 11.26
CA VAL A 172 12.34 -1.96 10.11
C VAL A 172 12.44 -0.49 9.72
N LYS A 173 12.67 -0.22 8.44
CA LYS A 173 12.67 1.15 7.92
C LYS A 173 11.23 1.64 7.81
N VAL A 174 10.88 2.66 8.58
CA VAL A 174 9.53 3.24 8.59
C VAL A 174 9.55 4.60 7.93
N GLY A 175 8.68 4.83 6.94
CA GLY A 175 8.68 6.07 6.17
C GLY A 175 7.36 6.32 5.45
N GLN A 176 7.43 7.20 4.46
CA GLN A 176 6.34 7.42 3.52
C GLN A 176 6.85 7.39 2.08
N ILE A 177 5.97 6.99 1.18
CA ILE A 177 6.20 7.00 -0.26
C ILE A 177 5.15 7.91 -0.92
N ARG A 178 5.61 8.91 -1.68
CA ARG A 178 4.76 9.83 -2.43
C ARG A 178 4.52 9.28 -3.81
N THR A 179 3.32 8.80 -4.03
CA THR A 179 2.91 8.25 -5.33
C THR A 179 2.34 9.31 -6.25
N SER A 180 1.94 10.47 -5.73
CA SER A 180 1.24 11.54 -6.47
C SER A 180 0.04 11.05 -7.31
N LEU A 181 -0.50 9.85 -6.99
CA LEU A 181 -1.61 9.23 -7.72
C LEU A 181 -2.88 10.08 -7.73
N GLY A 182 -3.09 10.87 -6.68
CA GLY A 182 -4.21 11.79 -6.55
C GLY A 182 -3.94 13.21 -7.08
N VAL A 183 -2.74 13.48 -7.57
CA VAL A 183 -2.34 14.79 -8.12
C VAL A 183 -2.67 14.85 -9.60
N LYS A 184 -3.42 15.87 -9.99
CA LYS A 184 -3.85 16.04 -11.39
C LYS A 184 -2.66 16.11 -12.34
N GLY A 185 -2.66 15.26 -13.35
CA GLY A 185 -1.60 15.15 -14.36
C GLY A 185 -0.42 14.26 -13.96
N GLN A 186 -0.41 13.72 -12.73
CA GLN A 186 0.63 12.81 -12.23
C GLN A 186 0.12 11.37 -12.03
N GLU A 187 -1.12 11.08 -12.36
CA GLU A 187 -1.82 9.83 -12.04
C GLU A 187 -1.11 8.57 -12.58
N LYS A 188 -0.37 8.72 -13.68
CA LYS A 188 0.39 7.62 -14.30
C LYS A 188 1.88 7.68 -13.98
N ASP A 189 2.47 8.87 -14.05
CA ASP A 189 3.92 9.04 -13.92
C ASP A 189 4.37 9.06 -12.46
N GLY A 190 3.57 9.62 -11.56
CA GLY A 190 3.87 9.64 -10.13
C GLY A 190 4.09 8.24 -9.55
N PRO A 191 3.14 7.30 -9.70
CA PRO A 191 3.31 5.93 -9.22
C PRO A 191 4.50 5.20 -9.84
N LYS A 192 4.80 5.44 -11.13
CA LYS A 192 5.97 4.85 -11.80
C LYS A 192 7.29 5.34 -11.20
N LYS A 193 7.42 6.66 -10.96
CA LYS A 193 8.60 7.25 -10.32
C LYS A 193 8.78 6.71 -8.91
N ALA A 194 7.70 6.67 -8.12
CA ALA A 194 7.72 6.12 -6.78
C ALA A 194 8.14 4.64 -6.76
N ALA A 195 7.60 3.82 -7.68
CA ALA A 195 7.97 2.42 -7.81
C ALA A 195 9.44 2.24 -8.19
N LYS A 196 9.94 3.03 -9.15
CA LYS A 196 11.36 3.03 -9.52
C LYS A 196 12.25 3.38 -8.32
N LYS A 197 11.87 4.41 -7.57
CA LYS A 197 12.62 4.84 -6.38
C LYS A 197 12.62 3.79 -5.27
N LEU A 198 11.50 3.12 -5.06
CA LEU A 198 11.39 2.00 -4.12
C LEU A 198 12.31 0.85 -4.54
N PHE A 199 12.32 0.52 -5.82
CA PHE A 199 13.18 -0.53 -6.36
C PHE A 199 14.68 -0.20 -6.17
N GLU A 200 15.10 1.02 -6.50
CA GLU A 200 16.48 1.49 -6.27
C GLU A 200 16.90 1.40 -4.80
N LEU A 201 15.95 1.52 -3.87
CA LEU A 201 16.19 1.39 -2.44
C LEU A 201 16.41 -0.07 -2.01
N ILE A 202 15.72 -1.01 -2.66
CA ILE A 202 15.74 -2.44 -2.30
C ILE A 202 16.98 -3.12 -2.83
N ILE A 203 17.47 -2.74 -4.03
CA ILE A 203 18.64 -3.35 -4.67
C ILE A 203 19.99 -2.82 -4.16
N LYS A 204 20.00 -1.78 -3.34
CA LYS A 204 21.19 -1.25 -2.66
C LYS A 204 21.47 -1.98 -1.36
#